data_2364bbb0d420c1e29fae6c7a516f9583
#
_entry.id   2364bbb0d420c1e29fae6c7a516f9583
#
_cell.length_a   1.000
_cell.length_b   1.000
_cell.length_c   1.000
_cell.angle_alpha   90.00
_cell.angle_beta   90.00
_cell.angle_gamma   90.00
#
_symmetry.space_group_name_H-M   'P 1'
#
loop_
_entity.id
_entity.type
_entity.pdbx_description
1 polymer ?
#
loop_
_entity_poly.entity_id
_entity_poly.type
_entity_poly.pdbx_seq_one_letter_code
_entity_poly.pdbx_strand_id
1 'polypeptide(L)'
;MAVIQALLAFYGLVAKTPLMHYKLAAMAMMRLGSKGSLADLAVNAYGGWLYYVAPDRVWLQETLANHSILSLLSQDWPSLVIQPMFAPTDLEVLVGWTGVPASTDNLIDQWQDRSGTAYQSFLSSAKETVQAIKEAFETGDSLAIQSRLADYRHLLLQIEKHNTLSIETPALRELVTIAQAYQFEAKSSGAGGGDCGIAVGQGQGLKKELATAWQAAGITLVELEIGAPQRPSEEAGN
;
A
#
# COMPACT_ATOMS: atom_id res chain seq x y z
N MET A 1 3.76 -14.52 -2.01
CA MET A 1 4.98 -14.46 -2.84
C MET A 1 5.90 -15.66 -2.58
N ALA A 2 6.34 -15.94 -1.35
CA ALA A 2 7.25 -17.07 -1.03
C ALA A 2 6.80 -18.43 -1.59
N VAL A 3 5.52 -18.78 -1.50
CA VAL A 3 4.98 -20.03 -2.07
C VAL A 3 5.19 -20.11 -3.59
N ILE A 4 4.97 -19.03 -4.30
CA ILE A 4 5.20 -18.98 -5.77
C ILE A 4 6.67 -19.17 -6.08
N GLN A 5 7.56 -18.50 -5.37
CA GLN A 5 9.00 -18.66 -5.54
C GLN A 5 9.45 -20.10 -5.25
N ALA A 6 8.94 -20.69 -4.17
CA ALA A 6 9.24 -22.09 -3.82
C ALA A 6 8.77 -23.06 -4.89
N LEU A 7 7.55 -22.88 -5.42
CA LEU A 7 7.01 -23.73 -6.51
C LEU A 7 7.82 -23.57 -7.79
N LEU A 8 8.15 -22.34 -8.18
CA LEU A 8 9.00 -22.11 -9.35
C LEU A 8 10.36 -22.80 -9.21
N ALA A 9 10.99 -22.66 -8.05
CA ALA A 9 12.28 -23.32 -7.77
C ALA A 9 12.15 -24.85 -7.81
N PHE A 10 11.10 -25.41 -7.22
CA PHE A 10 10.83 -26.86 -7.20
C PHE A 10 10.69 -27.44 -8.62
N TYR A 11 10.02 -26.73 -9.52
CA TYR A 11 9.84 -27.16 -10.90
C TYR A 11 11.00 -26.72 -11.84
N GLY A 12 12.08 -26.16 -11.31
CA GLY A 12 13.21 -25.66 -12.11
C GLY A 12 12.85 -24.47 -13.00
N LEU A 13 11.77 -23.76 -12.67
CA LEU A 13 11.32 -22.58 -13.39
C LEU A 13 11.89 -21.31 -12.72
N VAL A 14 12.33 -20.37 -13.55
CA VAL A 14 12.84 -19.08 -13.07
C VAL A 14 11.91 -17.97 -13.56
N ALA A 15 11.29 -17.26 -12.63
CA ALA A 15 10.65 -16.00 -13.00
C ALA A 15 11.75 -14.95 -13.22
N LYS A 16 11.84 -14.45 -14.44
CA LYS A 16 12.96 -13.62 -14.89
C LYS A 16 12.88 -12.18 -14.35
N THR A 17 11.68 -11.72 -13.95
CA THR A 17 11.47 -10.32 -13.55
C THR A 17 10.53 -10.21 -12.35
N PRO A 18 10.64 -9.13 -11.53
CA PRO A 18 9.68 -8.83 -10.48
C PRO A 18 8.23 -8.75 -10.99
N LEU A 19 8.03 -8.22 -12.21
CA LEU A 19 6.70 -8.15 -12.84
C LEU A 19 6.10 -9.54 -13.07
N MET A 20 6.90 -10.50 -13.47
CA MET A 20 6.45 -11.88 -13.66
C MET A 20 6.02 -12.53 -12.33
N HIS A 21 6.78 -12.30 -11.26
CA HIS A 21 6.39 -12.74 -9.92
C HIS A 21 5.08 -12.10 -9.47
N TYR A 22 4.95 -10.78 -9.65
CA TYR A 22 3.71 -10.05 -9.34
C TYR A 22 2.52 -10.63 -10.11
N LYS A 23 2.63 -10.77 -11.44
CA LYS A 23 1.54 -11.29 -12.28
C LYS A 23 1.11 -12.69 -11.86
N LEU A 24 2.04 -13.61 -11.58
CA LEU A 24 1.72 -14.95 -11.09
C LEU A 24 0.96 -14.91 -9.76
N ALA A 25 1.43 -14.09 -8.81
CA ALA A 25 0.79 -13.94 -7.51
C ALA A 25 -0.61 -13.31 -7.63
N ALA A 26 -0.73 -12.28 -8.44
CA ALA A 26 -2.00 -11.59 -8.68
C ALA A 26 -3.04 -12.53 -9.32
N MET A 27 -2.65 -13.31 -10.32
CA MET A 27 -3.53 -14.32 -10.94
C MET A 27 -3.98 -15.37 -9.91
N ALA A 28 -3.09 -15.84 -9.04
CA ALA A 28 -3.44 -16.79 -7.98
C ALA A 28 -4.45 -16.18 -7.00
N MET A 29 -4.22 -14.95 -6.52
CA MET A 29 -5.12 -14.26 -5.60
C MET A 29 -6.47 -13.95 -6.22
N MET A 30 -6.50 -13.58 -7.51
CA MET A 30 -7.76 -13.38 -8.24
C MET A 30 -8.59 -14.67 -8.33
N ARG A 31 -7.95 -15.82 -8.57
CA ARG A 31 -8.63 -17.15 -8.57
C ARG A 31 -9.14 -17.54 -7.21
N LEU A 32 -8.49 -17.10 -6.13
CA LEU A 32 -8.94 -17.30 -4.74
C LEU A 32 -10.04 -16.32 -4.32
N GLY A 33 -10.46 -15.41 -5.21
CA GLY A 33 -11.54 -14.46 -4.93
C GLY A 33 -11.13 -13.27 -4.07
N SER A 34 -9.82 -12.97 -3.92
CA SER A 34 -9.36 -11.79 -3.18
C SER A 34 -9.99 -10.51 -3.72
N LYS A 35 -10.45 -9.63 -2.84
CA LYS A 35 -11.04 -8.32 -3.18
C LYS A 35 -10.06 -7.15 -3.02
N GLY A 36 -8.91 -7.38 -2.41
CA GLY A 36 -7.88 -6.38 -2.15
C GLY A 36 -7.24 -5.80 -3.42
N SER A 37 -6.46 -4.74 -3.27
CA SER A 37 -5.81 -4.02 -4.38
C SER A 37 -4.65 -4.77 -5.03
N LEU A 38 -4.14 -5.83 -4.42
CA LEU A 38 -2.94 -6.58 -4.81
C LEU A 38 -1.62 -5.77 -4.70
N ALA A 39 -1.65 -4.62 -4.03
CA ALA A 39 -0.47 -3.76 -3.87
C ALA A 39 0.63 -4.42 -3.02
N ASP A 40 0.24 -5.20 -2.01
CA ASP A 40 1.11 -6.00 -1.17
C ASP A 40 1.95 -7.00 -2.00
N LEU A 41 1.36 -7.57 -3.04
CA LEU A 41 2.08 -8.45 -3.96
C LEU A 41 3.12 -7.70 -4.79
N ALA A 42 2.82 -6.46 -5.19
CA ALA A 42 3.77 -5.62 -5.92
C ALA A 42 4.97 -5.27 -5.02
N VAL A 43 4.74 -4.85 -3.77
CA VAL A 43 5.82 -4.58 -2.81
C VAL A 43 6.64 -5.83 -2.52
N ASN A 44 6.01 -6.99 -2.38
CA ASN A 44 6.72 -8.27 -2.18
C ASN A 44 7.56 -8.69 -3.40
N ALA A 45 7.20 -8.25 -4.61
CA ALA A 45 7.94 -8.58 -5.82
C ALA A 45 9.10 -7.60 -6.09
N TYR A 46 8.89 -6.31 -5.84
CA TYR A 46 9.83 -5.25 -6.22
C TYR A 46 10.66 -4.74 -5.02
N GLY A 47 10.13 -4.83 -3.81
CA GLY A 47 10.72 -4.21 -2.62
C GLY A 47 10.56 -2.68 -2.60
N GLY A 48 10.98 -2.06 -1.50
CA GLY A 48 11.07 -0.61 -1.35
C GLY A 48 9.73 0.13 -1.46
N TRP A 49 9.81 1.37 -1.93
CA TRP A 49 8.66 2.22 -2.19
C TRP A 49 8.19 2.07 -3.63
N LEU A 50 6.89 2.02 -3.82
CA LEU A 50 6.29 1.88 -5.15
C LEU A 50 5.14 2.88 -5.34
N TYR A 51 5.10 3.52 -6.50
CA TYR A 51 3.87 4.07 -7.02
C TYR A 51 3.14 2.93 -7.76
N TYR A 52 1.93 2.62 -7.29
CA TYR A 52 1.18 1.47 -7.76
C TYR A 52 -0.23 1.86 -8.20
N VAL A 53 -0.59 1.43 -9.39
CA VAL A 53 -1.97 1.46 -9.87
C VAL A 53 -2.40 0.03 -10.18
N ALA A 54 -3.51 -0.39 -9.60
CA ALA A 54 -4.03 -1.74 -9.79
C ALA A 54 -4.41 -1.99 -11.26
N PRO A 55 -4.28 -3.24 -11.73
CA PRO A 55 -4.78 -3.60 -13.05
C PRO A 55 -6.30 -3.47 -13.12
N ASP A 56 -6.83 -3.31 -14.33
CA ASP A 56 -8.27 -3.43 -14.56
C ASP A 56 -8.73 -4.83 -14.11
N ARG A 57 -9.51 -4.83 -13.05
CA ARG A 57 -9.92 -6.05 -12.37
C ARG A 57 -10.94 -6.86 -13.18
N VAL A 58 -11.84 -6.18 -13.88
CA VAL A 58 -12.86 -6.83 -14.73
C VAL A 58 -12.17 -7.52 -15.88
N TRP A 59 -11.31 -6.78 -16.58
CA TRP A 59 -10.51 -7.33 -17.67
C TRP A 59 -9.67 -8.54 -17.21
N LEU A 60 -9.03 -8.43 -16.06
CA LEU A 60 -8.18 -9.52 -15.54
C LEU A 60 -9.01 -10.78 -15.21
N GLN A 61 -10.21 -10.64 -14.62
CA GLN A 61 -11.11 -11.76 -14.34
C GLN A 61 -11.57 -12.45 -15.62
N GLU A 62 -12.02 -11.68 -16.61
CA GLU A 62 -12.49 -12.20 -17.88
C GLU A 62 -11.36 -12.91 -18.65
N THR A 63 -10.17 -12.30 -18.66
CA THR A 63 -9.03 -12.87 -19.36
C THR A 63 -8.52 -14.14 -18.67
N LEU A 64 -8.52 -14.20 -17.33
CA LEU A 64 -8.17 -15.40 -16.58
C LEU A 64 -9.10 -16.58 -16.81
N ALA A 65 -10.37 -16.32 -17.15
CA ALA A 65 -11.33 -17.37 -17.46
C ALA A 65 -11.13 -17.96 -18.87
N ASN A 66 -10.59 -17.19 -19.81
CA ASN A 66 -10.61 -17.52 -21.23
C ASN A 66 -9.22 -17.72 -21.87
N HIS A 67 -8.13 -17.39 -21.15
CA HIS A 67 -6.77 -17.41 -21.70
C HIS A 67 -5.81 -18.22 -20.83
N SER A 68 -4.72 -18.65 -21.44
CA SER A 68 -3.67 -19.37 -20.71
C SER A 68 -2.86 -18.42 -19.81
N ILE A 69 -2.28 -18.95 -18.73
CA ILE A 69 -1.38 -18.21 -17.84
C ILE A 69 -0.19 -17.61 -18.62
N LEU A 70 0.36 -18.36 -19.58
CA LEU A 70 1.48 -17.88 -20.39
C LEU A 70 1.10 -16.66 -21.23
N SER A 71 -0.11 -16.65 -21.82
CA SER A 71 -0.61 -15.49 -22.56
C SER A 71 -0.73 -14.26 -21.65
N LEU A 72 -1.26 -14.42 -20.43
CA LEU A 72 -1.39 -13.34 -19.46
C LEU A 72 -0.03 -12.82 -18.95
N LEU A 73 0.98 -13.66 -18.87
CA LEU A 73 2.32 -13.25 -18.49
C LEU A 73 3.00 -12.38 -19.54
N SER A 74 2.75 -12.66 -20.84
CA SER A 74 3.42 -12.01 -21.96
C SER A 74 2.79 -10.70 -22.42
N GLN A 75 1.53 -10.43 -22.05
CA GLN A 75 0.82 -9.21 -22.48
C GLN A 75 0.84 -8.14 -21.38
N ASP A 76 0.69 -6.88 -21.78
CA ASP A 76 0.47 -5.78 -20.84
C ASP A 76 -0.91 -5.87 -20.20
N TRP A 77 -0.99 -5.54 -18.92
CA TRP A 77 -2.25 -5.50 -18.20
C TRP A 77 -2.79 -4.08 -18.17
N PRO A 78 -4.03 -3.86 -18.65
CA PRO A 78 -4.66 -2.54 -18.62
C PRO A 78 -4.60 -1.89 -17.25
N SER A 79 -4.32 -0.62 -17.20
CA SER A 79 -4.20 0.23 -16.00
C SER A 79 -3.04 -0.10 -15.06
N LEU A 80 -2.41 -1.26 -15.16
CA LEU A 80 -1.34 -1.64 -14.22
C LEU A 80 -0.14 -0.69 -14.34
N VAL A 81 0.21 -0.07 -13.21
CA VAL A 81 1.47 0.67 -13.08
C VAL A 81 2.19 0.18 -11.83
N ILE A 82 3.45 -0.19 -11.96
CA ILE A 82 4.35 -0.49 -10.84
C ILE A 82 5.64 0.28 -11.09
N GLN A 83 5.81 1.39 -10.41
CA GLN A 83 6.96 2.28 -10.57
C GLN A 83 7.75 2.31 -9.25
N PRO A 84 9.01 1.85 -9.24
CA PRO A 84 9.91 2.03 -8.10
C PRO A 84 10.11 3.51 -7.78
N MET A 85 10.03 3.84 -6.49
CA MET A 85 10.22 5.18 -5.96
C MET A 85 11.36 5.18 -4.95
N PHE A 86 12.01 6.33 -4.80
CA PHE A 86 13.09 6.51 -3.83
C PHE A 86 12.66 7.55 -2.81
N ALA A 87 12.67 7.15 -1.53
CA ALA A 87 12.36 8.09 -0.47
C ALA A 87 13.49 9.10 -0.29
N PRO A 88 13.16 10.35 0.05
CA PRO A 88 14.16 11.30 0.52
C PRO A 88 14.95 10.73 1.71
N THR A 89 16.23 11.08 1.82
CA THR A 89 17.12 10.52 2.86
C THR A 89 16.80 11.00 4.27
N ASP A 90 16.06 12.08 4.39
CA ASP A 90 15.60 12.69 5.64
C ASP A 90 14.16 12.27 6.02
N LEU A 91 13.50 11.47 5.19
CA LEU A 91 12.17 10.93 5.49
C LEU A 91 12.29 9.81 6.52
N GLU A 92 11.73 10.05 7.69
CA GLU A 92 11.63 9.05 8.75
C GLU A 92 10.27 8.37 8.71
N VAL A 93 10.28 7.05 8.90
CA VAL A 93 9.08 6.21 8.87
C VAL A 93 9.04 5.32 10.09
N LEU A 94 7.86 5.22 10.71
CA LEU A 94 7.55 4.26 11.75
C LEU A 94 6.27 3.52 11.41
N VAL A 95 6.20 2.27 11.82
CA VAL A 95 4.98 1.46 11.76
C VAL A 95 4.63 0.98 13.15
N GLY A 96 3.41 1.24 13.58
CA GLY A 96 2.89 0.80 14.86
C GLY A 96 1.74 -0.18 14.67
N TRP A 97 1.76 -1.33 15.35
CA TRP A 97 0.67 -2.28 15.38
C TRP A 97 -0.22 -2.05 16.59
N THR A 98 -1.53 -1.93 16.35
CA THR A 98 -2.54 -1.60 17.37
C THR A 98 -2.96 -2.77 18.25
N GLY A 99 -2.44 -3.97 18.00
CA GLY A 99 -2.84 -5.19 18.73
C GLY A 99 -4.16 -5.83 18.25
N VAL A 100 -4.88 -5.19 17.33
CA VAL A 100 -6.17 -5.69 16.80
C VAL A 100 -6.05 -5.95 15.30
N PRO A 101 -6.16 -7.21 14.86
CA PRO A 101 -6.09 -7.53 13.43
C PRO A 101 -7.30 -6.97 12.67
N ALA A 102 -7.08 -6.53 11.44
CA ALA A 102 -8.11 -6.06 10.52
C ALA A 102 -8.21 -6.94 9.27
N SER A 103 -9.40 -6.94 8.64
CA SER A 103 -9.64 -7.63 7.37
C SER A 103 -10.09 -6.64 6.31
N THR A 104 -9.28 -6.48 5.27
CA THR A 104 -9.60 -5.63 4.11
C THR A 104 -10.89 -6.09 3.42
N ASP A 105 -11.08 -7.41 3.24
CA ASP A 105 -12.26 -7.95 2.58
C ASP A 105 -13.54 -7.63 3.36
N ASN A 106 -13.50 -7.72 4.69
CA ASN A 106 -14.63 -7.34 5.55
C ASN A 106 -14.98 -5.85 5.45
N LEU A 107 -13.98 -4.97 5.42
CA LEU A 107 -14.21 -3.52 5.25
C LEU A 107 -14.78 -3.21 3.88
N ILE A 108 -14.27 -3.87 2.83
CA ILE A 108 -14.80 -3.73 1.48
C ILE A 108 -16.27 -4.18 1.40
N ASP A 109 -16.64 -5.27 2.07
CA ASP A 109 -18.01 -5.79 2.08
C ASP A 109 -19.00 -4.87 2.84
N GLN A 110 -18.51 -4.19 3.87
CA GLN A 110 -19.30 -3.22 4.64
C GLN A 110 -19.56 -1.91 3.89
N TRP A 111 -18.84 -1.64 2.83
CA TRP A 111 -18.98 -0.40 2.06
C TRP A 111 -20.24 -0.41 1.21
N GLN A 112 -21.30 0.25 1.71
CA GLN A 112 -22.65 0.17 1.16
C GLN A 112 -22.89 1.00 -0.10
N ASP A 113 -22.29 2.20 -0.20
CA ASP A 113 -22.51 3.08 -1.36
C ASP A 113 -21.19 3.38 -2.10
N ARG A 114 -20.95 2.62 -3.17
CA ARG A 114 -19.80 2.82 -4.09
C ARG A 114 -20.20 3.55 -5.37
N SER A 115 -21.46 3.94 -5.52
CA SER A 115 -21.97 4.61 -6.71
C SER A 115 -22.32 6.07 -6.47
N GLY A 116 -22.47 6.48 -5.22
CA GLY A 116 -22.87 7.83 -4.83
C GLY A 116 -21.82 8.90 -5.14
N THR A 117 -22.30 10.15 -5.20
CA THR A 117 -21.44 11.32 -5.49
C THR A 117 -20.32 11.50 -4.47
N ALA A 118 -20.54 11.16 -3.20
CA ALA A 118 -19.52 11.21 -2.15
C ALA A 118 -18.35 10.25 -2.45
N TYR A 119 -18.66 9.04 -2.92
CA TYR A 119 -17.62 8.07 -3.31
C TYR A 119 -16.84 8.53 -4.53
N GLN A 120 -17.51 9.06 -5.56
CA GLN A 120 -16.84 9.57 -6.76
C GLN A 120 -15.94 10.77 -6.43
N SER A 121 -16.42 11.68 -5.57
CA SER A 121 -15.61 12.81 -5.08
C SER A 121 -14.39 12.32 -4.31
N PHE A 122 -14.56 11.34 -3.41
CA PHE A 122 -13.45 10.71 -2.69
C PHE A 122 -12.41 10.11 -3.66
N LEU A 123 -12.84 9.35 -4.67
CA LEU A 123 -11.93 8.74 -5.65
C LEU A 123 -11.11 9.79 -6.41
N SER A 124 -11.76 10.89 -6.83
CA SER A 124 -11.07 12.00 -7.52
C SER A 124 -10.02 12.63 -6.61
N SER A 125 -10.41 13.04 -5.42
CA SER A 125 -9.51 13.69 -4.47
C SER A 125 -8.39 12.75 -3.98
N ALA A 126 -8.70 11.48 -3.78
CA ALA A 126 -7.70 10.47 -3.41
C ALA A 126 -6.65 10.28 -4.54
N LYS A 127 -7.10 10.26 -5.80
CA LYS A 127 -6.21 10.16 -6.95
C LYS A 127 -5.28 11.38 -7.05
N GLU A 128 -5.83 12.58 -6.89
CA GLU A 128 -5.06 13.84 -6.89
C GLU A 128 -4.03 13.86 -5.75
N THR A 129 -4.44 13.45 -4.54
CA THR A 129 -3.54 13.40 -3.38
C THR A 129 -2.42 12.38 -3.58
N VAL A 130 -2.73 11.18 -4.10
CA VAL A 130 -1.71 10.15 -4.40
C VAL A 130 -0.75 10.62 -5.48
N GLN A 131 -1.25 11.34 -6.50
CA GLN A 131 -0.39 11.92 -7.52
C GLN A 131 0.55 13.00 -6.93
N ALA A 132 0.05 13.84 -6.03
CA ALA A 132 0.88 14.82 -5.33
C ALA A 132 1.93 14.17 -4.41
N ILE A 133 1.59 13.04 -3.75
CA ILE A 133 2.58 12.25 -3.00
C ILE A 133 3.67 11.72 -3.94
N LYS A 134 3.29 11.17 -5.09
CA LYS A 134 4.25 10.69 -6.10
C LYS A 134 5.22 11.80 -6.53
N GLU A 135 4.70 12.98 -6.85
CA GLU A 135 5.51 14.15 -7.22
C GLU A 135 6.45 14.58 -6.10
N ALA A 136 6.01 14.56 -4.84
CA ALA A 136 6.83 14.84 -3.68
C ALA A 136 7.97 13.83 -3.51
N PHE A 137 7.74 12.54 -3.79
CA PHE A 137 8.81 11.54 -3.84
C PHE A 137 9.79 11.82 -4.98
N GLU A 138 9.32 12.19 -6.17
CA GLU A 138 10.15 12.49 -7.34
C GLU A 138 11.04 13.73 -7.15
N THR A 139 10.53 14.70 -6.39
CA THR A 139 11.27 15.93 -6.05
C THR A 139 12.10 15.82 -4.76
N GLY A 140 11.93 14.75 -4.00
CA GLY A 140 12.62 14.54 -2.73
C GLY A 140 12.13 15.46 -1.60
N ASP A 141 10.85 15.88 -1.63
CA ASP A 141 10.25 16.79 -0.65
C ASP A 141 9.54 16.03 0.48
N SER A 142 10.27 15.77 1.58
CA SER A 142 9.74 15.06 2.75
C SER A 142 8.59 15.79 3.45
N LEU A 143 8.61 17.14 3.47
CA LEU A 143 7.53 17.90 4.09
C LEU A 143 6.25 17.81 3.26
N ALA A 144 6.37 17.85 1.93
CA ALA A 144 5.22 17.63 1.06
C ALA A 144 4.67 16.21 1.23
N ILE A 145 5.50 15.16 1.29
CA ILE A 145 5.06 13.78 1.56
C ILE A 145 4.26 13.73 2.86
N GLN A 146 4.80 14.30 3.94
CA GLN A 146 4.15 14.34 5.24
C GLN A 146 2.80 15.07 5.19
N SER A 147 2.74 16.27 4.61
CA SER A 147 1.51 17.05 4.46
C SER A 147 0.45 16.30 3.64
N ARG A 148 0.82 15.69 2.51
CA ARG A 148 -0.11 14.94 1.66
C ARG A 148 -0.62 13.65 2.32
N LEU A 149 0.17 13.04 3.22
CA LEU A 149 -0.30 11.91 4.02
C LEU A 149 -1.43 12.35 4.97
N ALA A 150 -1.31 13.53 5.58
CA ALA A 150 -2.37 14.12 6.40
C ALA A 150 -3.64 14.41 5.57
N ASP A 151 -3.49 14.98 4.37
CA ASP A 151 -4.61 15.22 3.45
C ASP A 151 -5.32 13.89 3.11
N TYR A 152 -4.56 12.84 2.79
CA TYR A 152 -5.14 11.53 2.48
C TYR A 152 -5.90 10.94 3.69
N ARG A 153 -5.36 11.07 4.91
CA ARG A 153 -6.07 10.68 6.14
C ARG A 153 -7.39 11.44 6.28
N HIS A 154 -7.41 12.74 6.02
CA HIS A 154 -8.64 13.53 6.08
C HIS A 154 -9.70 13.04 5.08
N LEU A 155 -9.31 12.65 3.87
CA LEU A 155 -10.23 12.04 2.90
C LEU A 155 -10.82 10.72 3.41
N LEU A 156 -10.02 9.87 4.05
CA LEU A 156 -10.50 8.63 4.66
C LEU A 156 -11.50 8.90 5.79
N LEU A 157 -11.25 9.90 6.63
CA LEU A 157 -12.18 10.29 7.71
C LEU A 157 -13.48 10.93 7.19
N GLN A 158 -13.42 11.61 6.04
CA GLN A 158 -14.62 12.15 5.40
C GLN A 158 -15.50 11.01 4.86
N ILE A 159 -14.93 10.05 4.15
CA ILE A 159 -15.70 8.93 3.61
C ILE A 159 -16.21 7.99 4.71
N GLU A 160 -15.49 7.84 5.82
CA GLU A 160 -15.95 7.12 7.02
C GLU A 160 -17.25 7.71 7.59
N LYS A 161 -17.38 9.05 7.63
CA LYS A 161 -18.58 9.72 8.10
C LYS A 161 -19.81 9.50 7.22
N HIS A 162 -19.61 9.24 5.94
CA HIS A 162 -20.68 8.96 4.98
C HIS A 162 -21.06 7.48 4.90
N ASN A 163 -20.31 6.63 5.57
CA ASN A 163 -20.51 5.18 5.60
C ASN A 163 -20.47 4.69 7.04
N THR A 164 -21.02 3.51 7.32
CA THR A 164 -20.96 2.86 8.65
C THR A 164 -19.60 2.18 8.89
N LEU A 165 -18.57 2.62 8.19
CA LEU A 165 -17.22 2.04 8.29
C LEU A 165 -16.48 2.62 9.48
N SER A 166 -15.65 1.81 10.12
CA SER A 166 -14.67 2.27 11.10
C SER A 166 -13.27 2.10 10.50
N ILE A 167 -12.85 3.10 9.70
CA ILE A 167 -11.51 3.10 9.08
C ILE A 167 -10.46 3.45 10.13
N GLU A 168 -10.70 4.52 10.90
CA GLU A 168 -9.82 4.92 11.98
C GLU A 168 -10.40 4.53 13.34
N THR A 169 -10.04 3.34 13.82
CA THR A 169 -10.42 2.85 15.15
C THR A 169 -9.88 3.75 16.26
N PRO A 170 -10.40 3.65 17.51
CA PRO A 170 -9.85 4.39 18.64
C PRO A 170 -8.34 4.19 18.82
N ALA A 171 -7.82 2.97 18.64
CA ALA A 171 -6.40 2.68 18.75
C ALA A 171 -5.57 3.32 17.61
N LEU A 172 -6.09 3.33 16.37
CA LEU A 172 -5.45 4.05 15.26
C LEU A 172 -5.46 5.57 15.49
N ARG A 173 -6.56 6.09 16.04
CA ARG A 173 -6.65 7.52 16.39
C ARG A 173 -5.66 7.91 17.47
N GLU A 174 -5.47 7.08 18.48
CA GLU A 174 -4.47 7.28 19.51
C GLU A 174 -3.05 7.25 18.94
N LEU A 175 -2.76 6.27 18.07
CA LEU A 175 -1.50 6.19 17.32
C LEU A 175 -1.19 7.48 16.56
N VAL A 176 -2.19 8.01 15.84
CA VAL A 176 -2.05 9.28 15.08
C VAL A 176 -1.85 10.46 16.01
N THR A 177 -2.65 10.56 17.07
CA THR A 177 -2.57 11.69 18.03
C THR A 177 -1.19 11.75 18.69
N ILE A 178 -0.64 10.61 19.07
CA ILE A 178 0.72 10.52 19.61
C ILE A 178 1.75 10.91 18.54
N ALA A 179 1.62 10.40 17.30
CA ALA A 179 2.55 10.74 16.22
C ALA A 179 2.61 12.25 15.96
N GLN A 180 1.45 12.92 15.93
CA GLN A 180 1.36 14.37 15.72
C GLN A 180 2.01 15.19 16.83
N ALA A 181 1.97 14.71 18.10
CA ALA A 181 2.66 15.36 19.20
C ALA A 181 4.20 15.34 19.03
N TYR A 182 4.72 14.43 18.22
CA TYR A 182 6.14 14.31 17.88
C TYR A 182 6.45 14.77 16.44
N GLN A 183 5.60 15.60 15.85
CA GLN A 183 5.78 16.20 14.51
C GLN A 183 5.79 15.18 13.36
N PHE A 184 5.16 14.03 13.55
CA PHE A 184 4.89 13.07 12.49
C PHE A 184 3.43 13.14 12.06
N GLU A 185 3.16 13.01 10.78
CA GLU A 185 1.81 12.73 10.29
C GLU A 185 1.62 11.24 10.13
N ALA A 186 0.42 10.76 10.51
CA ALA A 186 0.15 9.33 10.53
C ALA A 186 -1.26 9.00 10.03
N LYS A 187 -1.43 7.76 9.58
CA LYS A 187 -2.71 7.17 9.17
C LYS A 187 -2.68 5.65 9.27
N SER A 188 -3.82 5.00 9.08
CA SER A 188 -3.84 3.55 8.86
C SER A 188 -2.93 3.14 7.71
N SER A 189 -2.14 2.09 7.87
CA SER A 189 -1.19 1.64 6.84
C SER A 189 -1.89 1.08 5.59
N GLY A 190 -3.07 0.49 5.76
CA GLY A 190 -3.88 -0.13 4.72
C GLY A 190 -5.32 0.38 4.71
N ALA A 191 -6.28 -0.55 4.63
CA ALA A 191 -7.72 -0.28 4.57
C ALA A 191 -8.28 0.34 5.86
N GLY A 192 -7.58 0.23 6.98
CA GLY A 192 -8.07 0.64 8.29
C GLY A 192 -8.77 -0.49 9.04
N GLY A 193 -9.59 -0.14 10.02
CA GLY A 193 -10.31 -1.10 10.86
C GLY A 193 -9.48 -1.73 11.98
N GLY A 194 -8.23 -1.31 12.15
CA GLY A 194 -7.26 -1.86 13.09
C GLY A 194 -5.91 -2.10 12.42
N ASP A 195 -5.21 -3.16 12.83
CA ASP A 195 -3.90 -3.58 12.32
C ASP A 195 -2.83 -2.50 12.53
N CYS A 196 -2.16 -2.04 11.50
CA CYS A 196 -1.05 -1.11 11.61
C CYS A 196 -1.42 0.32 11.20
N GLY A 197 -0.74 1.27 11.85
CA GLY A 197 -0.63 2.64 11.37
C GLY A 197 0.79 2.92 10.89
N ILE A 198 0.91 3.82 9.90
CA ILE A 198 2.19 4.34 9.42
C ILE A 198 2.30 5.81 9.81
N ALA A 199 3.45 6.20 10.34
CA ALA A 199 3.80 7.59 10.60
C ALA A 199 4.99 7.99 9.74
N VAL A 200 4.93 9.18 9.17
CA VAL A 200 6.03 9.79 8.43
C VAL A 200 6.36 11.16 8.99
N GLY A 201 7.63 11.50 9.02
CA GLY A 201 8.12 12.77 9.52
C GLY A 201 9.50 13.07 8.99
N GLN A 202 10.06 14.19 9.43
CA GLN A 202 11.38 14.64 9.05
C GLN A 202 12.30 14.72 10.26
N GLY A 203 13.52 14.24 10.12
CA GLY A 203 14.56 14.34 11.14
C GLY A 203 14.55 13.24 12.21
N GLN A 204 15.74 12.74 12.51
CA GLN A 204 15.96 11.57 13.39
C GLN A 204 15.69 11.83 14.87
N GLY A 205 15.57 13.09 15.31
CA GLY A 205 15.52 13.45 16.71
C GLY A 205 14.30 12.94 17.47
N LEU A 206 13.15 12.89 16.83
CA LEU A 206 11.88 12.57 17.48
C LEU A 206 11.38 11.14 17.24
N LYS A 207 12.05 10.38 16.38
CA LYS A 207 11.66 9.01 16.02
C LYS A 207 11.71 8.07 17.23
N LYS A 208 12.74 8.17 18.06
CA LYS A 208 12.91 7.32 19.25
C LYS A 208 11.89 7.67 20.32
N GLU A 209 11.64 8.95 20.52
CA GLU A 209 10.65 9.46 21.47
C GLU A 209 9.25 9.01 21.06
N LEU A 210 8.90 9.12 19.79
CA LEU A 210 7.63 8.64 19.24
C LEU A 210 7.49 7.12 19.46
N ALA A 211 8.52 6.34 19.13
CA ALA A 211 8.52 4.90 19.37
C ALA A 211 8.28 4.54 20.84
N THR A 212 8.93 5.26 21.76
CA THR A 212 8.75 5.08 23.21
C THR A 212 7.33 5.45 23.65
N ALA A 213 6.77 6.54 23.12
CA ALA A 213 5.42 6.98 23.46
C ALA A 213 4.35 5.99 22.94
N TRP A 214 4.54 5.45 21.74
CA TRP A 214 3.67 4.40 21.20
C TRP A 214 3.69 3.14 22.08
N GLN A 215 4.87 2.69 22.48
CA GLN A 215 5.01 1.52 23.38
C GLN A 215 4.33 1.76 24.73
N ALA A 216 4.45 2.96 25.29
CA ALA A 216 3.77 3.33 26.54
C ALA A 216 2.24 3.32 26.41
N ALA A 217 1.70 3.59 25.21
CA ALA A 217 0.28 3.53 24.89
C ALA A 217 -0.19 2.12 24.45
N GLY A 218 0.68 1.10 24.52
CA GLY A 218 0.35 -0.27 24.13
C GLY A 218 0.38 -0.53 22.60
N ILE A 219 0.91 0.40 21.84
CA ILE A 219 1.12 0.24 20.40
C ILE A 219 2.49 -0.40 20.19
N THR A 220 2.50 -1.57 19.55
CA THR A 220 3.75 -2.30 19.29
C THR A 220 4.48 -1.71 18.09
N LEU A 221 5.71 -1.24 18.31
CA LEU A 221 6.55 -0.81 17.19
C LEU A 221 6.91 -2.02 16.33
N VAL A 222 6.67 -1.90 15.02
CA VAL A 222 7.12 -2.88 14.02
C VAL A 222 8.46 -2.41 13.47
N GLU A 223 9.51 -3.14 13.79
CA GLU A 223 10.84 -2.86 13.25
C GLU A 223 10.88 -3.25 11.78
N LEU A 224 11.12 -2.28 10.92
CA LEU A 224 11.17 -2.45 9.47
C LEU A 224 12.46 -1.86 8.91
N GLU A 225 13.11 -2.62 8.06
CA GLU A 225 14.09 -2.10 7.11
C GLU A 225 13.42 -1.98 5.75
N ILE A 226 13.30 -0.76 5.25
CA ILE A 226 12.78 -0.51 3.91
C ILE A 226 13.94 -0.74 2.94
N GLY A 227 13.95 -1.88 2.29
CA GLY A 227 14.94 -2.22 1.28
C GLY A 227 14.88 -1.28 0.08
N ALA A 228 15.98 -1.18 -0.67
CA ALA A 228 15.97 -0.49 -1.96
C ALA A 228 15.06 -1.26 -2.95
N PRO A 229 14.25 -0.55 -3.76
CA PRO A 229 13.45 -1.21 -4.78
C PRO A 229 14.35 -1.87 -5.82
N GLN A 230 13.96 -3.05 -6.28
CA GLN A 230 14.63 -3.70 -7.41
C GLN A 230 14.36 -2.85 -8.67
N ARG A 231 15.43 -2.36 -9.29
CA ARG A 231 15.30 -1.72 -10.61
C ARG A 231 14.80 -2.76 -11.61
N PRO A 232 13.92 -2.40 -12.54
CA PRO A 232 13.66 -3.24 -13.70
C PRO A 232 15.04 -3.56 -14.31
N SER A 233 15.35 -4.83 -14.49
CA SER A 233 16.53 -5.21 -15.28
C SER A 233 16.36 -4.53 -16.62
N GLU A 234 17.26 -3.61 -16.98
CA GLU A 234 17.42 -3.20 -18.36
C GLU A 234 17.49 -4.49 -19.16
N GLU A 235 16.51 -4.70 -20.03
CA GLU A 235 16.57 -5.83 -20.94
C GLU A 235 17.91 -5.73 -21.64
N ALA A 236 18.78 -6.68 -21.37
CA ALA A 236 19.98 -6.84 -22.15
C ALA A 236 19.48 -7.10 -23.58
N GLY A 237 19.47 -6.03 -24.37
CA GLY A 237 19.25 -6.14 -25.78
C GLY A 237 20.33 -7.06 -26.36
N ASN A 238 19.88 -8.18 -26.85
CA ASN A 238 20.51 -8.95 -27.91
C ASN A 238 19.46 -9.86 -28.53
#